data_606dc9eb8fd78daa7adb47ec0cf509e1
#
_entry.id   606dc9eb8fd78daa7adb47ec0cf509e1
#
_cell.length_a   1.000
_cell.length_b   1.000
_cell.length_c   1.000
_cell.angle_alpha   90.00
_cell.angle_beta   90.00
_cell.angle_gamma   90.00
#
_symmetry.space_group_name_H-M   'P 1'
#
loop_
_entity.id
_entity.type
_entity.pdbx_description
1 polymer ?
#
loop_
_entity_poly.entity_id
_entity_poly.type
_entity_poly.pdbx_seq_one_letter_code
_entity_poly.pdbx_strand_id
1 'polypeptide(L)'
;MSAARRAAQVLLDNKANDVVMLDLRPVSDMADFFIVASGTSDTHVRASAGHVVETLKKEGIRVHSVEGLEQGRWVLLDYVDFVVHVFHPTLRSFYQLERLWGDAPAVAVTA
;
A
#
# COMPACT_ATOMS: atom_id res chain seq x y z
N MET A 1 16.20 -5.29 4.71
CA MET A 1 14.74 -5.16 4.76
C MET A 1 14.18 -5.05 3.35
N SER A 2 13.09 -5.69 3.07
CA SER A 2 12.49 -5.60 1.75
C SER A 2 11.86 -4.23 1.53
N ALA A 3 11.79 -3.82 0.26
CA ALA A 3 11.13 -2.57 -0.13
C ALA A 3 9.66 -2.57 0.26
N ALA A 4 8.99 -3.71 0.18
CA ALA A 4 7.59 -3.85 0.57
C ALA A 4 7.39 -3.52 2.05
N ARG A 5 8.25 -4.06 2.94
CA ARG A 5 8.18 -3.74 4.36
C ARG A 5 8.49 -2.27 4.63
N ARG A 6 9.43 -1.71 3.86
CA ARG A 6 9.76 -0.30 3.98
C ARG A 6 8.56 0.59 3.63
N ALA A 7 7.83 0.23 2.56
CA ALA A 7 6.61 0.96 2.18
C ALA A 7 5.57 0.90 3.30
N ALA A 8 5.34 -0.29 3.87
CA ALA A 8 4.41 -0.45 4.97
C ALA A 8 4.82 0.39 6.18
N GLN A 9 6.11 0.44 6.48
CA GLN A 9 6.63 1.24 7.59
C GLN A 9 6.37 2.73 7.38
N VAL A 10 6.57 3.23 6.15
CA VAL A 10 6.30 4.63 5.84
C VAL A 10 4.82 4.95 6.06
N LEU A 11 3.93 4.05 5.66
CA LEU A 11 2.50 4.24 5.89
C LEU A 11 2.17 4.31 7.38
N LEU A 12 2.77 3.44 8.19
CA LEU A 12 2.60 3.49 9.64
C LEU A 12 3.13 4.80 10.22
N ASP A 13 4.29 5.26 9.75
CA ASP A 13 4.90 6.51 10.21
C ASP A 13 4.01 7.71 9.88
N ASN A 14 3.23 7.62 8.82
CA ASN A 14 2.27 8.67 8.42
C ASN A 14 0.89 8.46 9.00
N LYS A 15 0.76 7.55 9.97
CA LYS A 15 -0.47 7.29 10.72
C LYS A 15 -1.61 6.77 9.85
N ALA A 16 -1.27 6.05 8.78
CA ALA A 16 -2.28 5.35 7.99
C ALA A 16 -2.94 4.28 8.85
N ASN A 17 -4.23 4.05 8.60
CA ASN A 17 -5.01 3.09 9.36
C ASN A 17 -5.01 1.72 8.67
N ASP A 18 -5.14 0.68 9.48
CA ASP A 18 -5.34 -0.70 9.00
C ASP A 18 -4.30 -1.10 7.96
N VAL A 19 -3.04 -0.85 8.27
CA VAL A 19 -1.94 -1.23 7.37
C VAL A 19 -1.77 -2.75 7.40
N VAL A 20 -1.99 -3.38 6.26
CA VAL A 20 -1.90 -4.83 6.11
C VAL A 20 -0.96 -5.13 4.95
N MET A 21 -0.10 -6.12 5.14
CA MET A 21 0.77 -6.62 4.08
C MET A 21 0.38 -8.06 3.80
N LEU A 22 0.02 -8.35 2.56
CA LEU A 22 -0.42 -9.67 2.13
C LEU A 22 0.65 -10.31 1.27
N ASP A 23 1.01 -11.56 1.60
CA ASP A 23 1.95 -12.34 0.80
C ASP A 23 1.16 -13.04 -0.31
N LEU A 24 1.35 -12.59 -1.54
CA LEU A 24 0.63 -13.12 -2.69
C LEU A 24 1.34 -14.28 -3.37
N ARG A 25 2.58 -14.57 -2.99
CA ARG A 25 3.38 -15.58 -3.67
C ARG A 25 2.70 -16.96 -3.75
N PRO A 26 1.98 -17.40 -2.69
CA PRO A 26 1.30 -18.70 -2.78
C PRO A 26 0.08 -18.72 -3.68
N VAL A 27 -0.52 -17.55 -4.01
CA VAL A 27 -1.84 -17.50 -4.66
C VAL A 27 -1.86 -16.70 -5.96
N SER A 28 -0.80 -15.97 -6.30
CA SER A 28 -0.81 -15.11 -7.49
C SER A 28 0.60 -14.91 -8.03
N ASP A 29 0.69 -14.73 -9.35
CA ASP A 29 1.94 -14.37 -10.03
C ASP A 29 2.01 -12.88 -10.34
N MET A 30 0.98 -12.10 -10.01
CA MET A 30 0.92 -10.68 -10.36
C MET A 30 1.95 -9.85 -9.61
N ALA A 31 2.13 -10.13 -8.34
CA ALA A 31 3.08 -9.44 -7.48
C ALA A 31 3.39 -10.34 -6.30
N ASP A 32 4.49 -10.06 -5.62
CA ASP A 32 4.85 -10.84 -4.43
C ASP A 32 4.04 -10.40 -3.21
N PHE A 33 3.73 -9.11 -3.10
CA PHE A 33 3.04 -8.56 -1.94
C PHE A 33 2.05 -7.46 -2.33
N PHE A 34 0.94 -7.38 -1.60
CA PHE A 34 0.09 -6.19 -1.55
C PHE A 34 0.28 -5.54 -0.19
N ILE A 35 0.45 -4.21 -0.18
CA ILE A 35 0.37 -3.42 1.04
C ILE A 35 -0.91 -2.61 0.94
N VAL A 36 -1.80 -2.75 1.90
CA VAL A 36 -3.12 -2.12 1.88
C VAL A 36 -3.27 -1.26 3.13
N ALA A 37 -3.68 -0.04 2.95
CA ALA A 37 -3.87 0.89 4.06
C ALA A 37 -4.99 1.87 3.74
N SER A 38 -5.45 2.58 4.76
CA SER A 38 -6.45 3.64 4.62
C SER A 38 -5.91 4.94 5.17
N GLY A 39 -6.24 6.05 4.51
CA GLY A 39 -6.05 7.38 5.09
C GLY A 39 -7.32 7.82 5.80
N THR A 40 -7.25 8.93 6.54
CA THR A 40 -8.41 9.48 7.24
C THR A 40 -9.22 10.44 6.37
N SER A 41 -8.63 10.90 5.28
CA SER A 41 -9.24 11.82 4.32
C SER A 41 -8.53 11.69 2.98
N ASP A 42 -9.08 12.30 1.93
CA ASP A 42 -8.41 12.32 0.63
C ASP A 42 -7.04 13.01 0.70
N THR A 43 -6.91 14.06 1.48
CA THR A 43 -5.63 14.74 1.69
C THR A 43 -4.62 13.82 2.37
N HIS A 44 -5.04 13.09 3.40
CA HIS A 44 -4.18 12.14 4.11
C HIS A 44 -3.77 10.98 3.20
N VAL A 45 -4.70 10.48 2.39
CA VAL A 45 -4.40 9.42 1.41
C VAL A 45 -3.30 9.88 0.45
N ARG A 46 -3.46 11.08 -0.14
CA ARG A 46 -2.46 11.62 -1.06
C ARG A 46 -1.12 11.83 -0.37
N ALA A 47 -1.13 12.39 0.83
CA ALA A 47 0.11 12.64 1.58
C ALA A 47 0.84 11.35 1.92
N SER A 48 0.10 10.34 2.40
CA SER A 48 0.70 9.05 2.76
C SER A 48 1.32 8.37 1.53
N ALA A 49 0.60 8.34 0.42
CA ALA A 49 1.11 7.76 -0.82
C ALA A 49 2.33 8.53 -1.32
N GLY A 50 2.29 9.86 -1.28
CA GLY A 50 3.41 10.70 -1.67
C GLY A 50 4.65 10.46 -0.84
N HIS A 51 4.50 10.27 0.47
CA HIS A 51 5.62 9.97 1.36
C HIS A 51 6.26 8.62 1.02
N VAL A 52 5.45 7.62 0.64
CA VAL A 52 6.00 6.33 0.21
C VAL A 52 6.86 6.53 -1.03
N VAL A 53 6.34 7.23 -2.04
CA VAL A 53 7.07 7.48 -3.29
C VAL A 53 8.38 8.20 -3.01
N GLU A 54 8.34 9.28 -2.23
CA GLU A 54 9.52 10.10 -1.94
C GLU A 54 10.56 9.34 -1.11
N THR A 55 10.12 8.65 -0.06
CA THR A 55 11.03 7.92 0.82
C THR A 55 11.74 6.81 0.08
N LEU A 56 10.98 6.01 -0.68
CA LEU A 56 11.58 4.90 -1.42
C LEU A 56 12.51 5.40 -2.53
N LYS A 57 12.14 6.51 -3.17
CA LYS A 57 13.00 7.12 -4.19
C LYS A 57 14.35 7.53 -3.61
N LYS A 58 14.37 8.12 -2.42
CA LYS A 58 15.61 8.48 -1.73
C LYS A 58 16.46 7.26 -1.40
N GLU A 59 15.83 6.11 -1.26
CA GLU A 59 16.50 4.84 -0.96
C GLU A 59 16.82 4.06 -2.24
N GLY A 60 16.67 4.67 -3.40
CA GLY A 60 17.01 4.06 -4.68
C GLY A 60 15.92 3.23 -5.31
N ILE A 61 14.70 3.27 -4.77
CA ILE A 61 13.58 2.45 -5.24
C ILE A 61 12.54 3.37 -5.89
N ARG A 62 12.41 3.26 -7.22
CA ARG A 62 11.50 4.11 -7.98
C ARG A 62 10.20 3.39 -8.26
N VAL A 63 9.09 4.10 -8.09
CA VAL A 63 7.77 3.56 -8.43
C VAL A 63 7.68 3.36 -9.95
N HIS A 64 7.07 2.24 -10.37
CA HIS A 64 6.86 1.95 -11.79
C HIS A 64 5.70 2.75 -12.35
N SER A 65 4.57 2.79 -11.64
CA SER A 65 3.43 3.61 -12.03
C SER A 65 2.62 4.04 -10.81
N VAL A 66 1.92 5.17 -10.95
CA VAL A 66 1.07 5.74 -9.91
C VAL A 66 -0.30 6.02 -10.51
N GLU A 67 -1.36 5.56 -9.86
CA GLU A 67 -2.73 5.82 -10.29
C GLU A 67 -3.56 6.36 -9.14
N GLY A 68 -4.47 7.26 -9.45
CA GLY A 68 -5.46 7.76 -8.49
C GLY A 68 -4.96 8.81 -7.52
N LEU A 69 -3.70 9.28 -7.65
CA LEU A 69 -3.13 10.21 -6.70
C LEU A 69 -3.89 11.53 -6.63
N GLU A 70 -4.39 12.03 -7.74
CA GLU A 70 -5.07 13.31 -7.78
C GLU A 70 -6.37 13.30 -6.98
N GLN A 71 -7.14 12.22 -7.08
CA GLN A 71 -8.43 12.12 -6.40
C GLN A 71 -8.27 11.80 -4.92
N GLY A 72 -7.23 11.05 -4.54
CA GLY A 72 -7.02 10.66 -3.15
C GLY A 72 -8.07 9.70 -2.61
N ARG A 73 -8.74 8.95 -3.48
CA ARG A 73 -9.76 7.99 -3.07
C ARG A 73 -9.24 6.56 -3.05
N TRP A 74 -8.48 6.19 -4.07
CA TRP A 74 -7.80 4.91 -4.16
C TRP A 74 -6.51 5.16 -4.93
N VAL A 75 -5.40 5.24 -4.21
CA VAL A 75 -4.08 5.41 -4.80
C VAL A 75 -3.41 4.06 -4.93
N LEU A 76 -2.92 3.77 -6.13
CA LEU A 76 -2.20 2.54 -6.43
C LEU A 76 -0.78 2.90 -6.81
N LEU A 77 0.18 2.35 -6.07
CA LEU A 77 1.61 2.54 -6.34
C LEU A 77 2.17 1.19 -6.76
N ASP A 78 2.48 1.06 -8.05
CA ASP A 78 2.98 -0.19 -8.62
C ASP A 78 4.50 -0.18 -8.62
N TYR A 79 5.10 -1.08 -7.83
CA TYR A 79 6.55 -1.28 -7.76
C TYR A 79 6.99 -2.58 -8.44
N VAL A 80 6.12 -3.20 -9.22
CA VAL A 80 6.34 -4.46 -9.94
C VAL A 80 6.31 -5.66 -8.99
N ASP A 81 7.25 -5.75 -8.05
CA ASP A 81 7.30 -6.88 -7.10
C ASP A 81 6.25 -6.76 -6.02
N PHE A 82 5.80 -5.54 -5.74
CA PHE A 82 4.73 -5.30 -4.78
C PHE A 82 3.92 -4.09 -5.22
N VAL A 83 2.68 -4.05 -4.75
CA VAL A 83 1.75 -2.96 -5.05
C VAL A 83 1.23 -2.38 -3.74
N VAL A 84 1.25 -1.06 -3.62
CA VAL A 84 0.72 -0.35 -2.46
C VAL A 84 -0.65 0.21 -2.81
N HIS A 85 -1.64 -0.10 -1.98
CA HIS A 85 -3.00 0.42 -2.13
C HIS A 85 -3.33 1.28 -0.92
N VAL A 86 -3.63 2.55 -1.15
CA VAL A 86 -4.05 3.45 -0.08
C VAL A 86 -5.45 3.95 -0.41
N PHE A 87 -6.40 3.69 0.47
CA PHE A 87 -7.81 3.98 0.26
C PHE A 87 -8.31 5.11 1.14
N HIS A 88 -9.24 5.87 0.60
CA HIS A 88 -10.13 6.67 1.43
C HIS A 88 -10.97 5.70 2.31
N PRO A 89 -11.26 6.04 3.57
CA PRO A 89 -11.93 5.08 4.46
C PRO A 89 -13.23 4.49 3.91
N THR A 90 -14.01 5.28 3.20
CA THR A 90 -15.27 4.81 2.63
C THR A 90 -15.08 3.74 1.57
N LEU A 91 -13.99 3.83 0.80
CA LEU A 91 -13.70 2.85 -0.26
C LEU A 91 -13.06 1.58 0.29
N ARG A 92 -12.26 1.70 1.37
CA ARG A 92 -11.63 0.53 1.99
C ARG A 92 -12.70 -0.48 2.42
N SER A 93 -13.75 0.02 3.06
CA SER A 93 -14.85 -0.81 3.49
C SER A 93 -15.59 -1.45 2.31
N PHE A 94 -15.69 -0.71 1.21
CA PHE A 94 -16.43 -1.16 0.02
C PHE A 94 -15.67 -2.25 -0.74
N TYR A 95 -14.39 -2.04 -1.01
CA TYR A 95 -13.61 -2.96 -1.85
C TYR A 95 -13.07 -4.16 -1.09
N GLN A 96 -12.63 -3.97 0.14
CA GLN A 96 -12.12 -5.04 1.00
C GLN A 96 -11.13 -5.97 0.28
N LEU A 97 -10.05 -5.40 -0.24
CA LEU A 97 -9.08 -6.15 -1.03
C LEU A 97 -8.52 -7.37 -0.30
N GLU A 98 -8.35 -7.26 1.01
CA GLU A 98 -7.87 -8.37 1.83
C GLU A 98 -8.82 -9.58 1.79
N ARG A 99 -10.10 -9.37 1.48
CA ARG A 99 -11.06 -10.46 1.29
C ARG A 99 -10.99 -11.06 -0.10
N LEU A 100 -10.69 -10.24 -1.11
CA LEU A 100 -10.51 -10.72 -2.47
C LEU A 100 -9.33 -11.69 -2.56
N TRP A 101 -8.34 -11.49 -1.68
CA TRP A 101 -7.17 -12.35 -1.60
C TRP A 101 -7.14 -13.09 -0.27
N GLY A 102 -8.30 -13.64 0.14
CA GLY A 102 -8.48 -14.26 1.44
C GLY A 102 -7.53 -15.42 1.74
N ASP A 103 -7.00 -16.08 0.69
CA ASP A 103 -6.05 -17.17 0.85
C ASP A 103 -4.61 -16.67 1.05
N ALA A 104 -4.36 -15.38 0.83
CA ALA A 104 -3.02 -14.82 0.98
C ALA A 104 -2.73 -14.61 2.47
N PRO A 105 -1.62 -15.15 2.98
CA PRO A 105 -1.27 -14.93 4.39
C PRO A 105 -0.90 -13.48 4.66
N ALA A 106 -1.35 -12.99 5.80
CA ALA A 106 -0.96 -11.65 6.27
C ALA A 106 0.43 -11.72 6.88
N VAL A 107 1.26 -10.74 6.51
CA VAL A 107 2.61 -10.61 7.06
C VAL A 107 2.56 -9.57 8.17
N ALA A 108 3.21 -9.85 9.29
CA ALA A 108 3.24 -8.92 10.41
C ALA A 108 3.94 -7.62 10.01
N VAL A 109 3.30 -6.50 10.28
CA VAL A 109 3.83 -5.17 10.03
C VAL A 109 3.97 -4.48 11.39
N THR A 110 5.18 -4.06 11.72
CA THR A 110 5.46 -3.41 13.00
C THR A 110 5.88 -1.97 12.78
N ALA A 111 5.45 -1.12 13.69
CA ALA A 111 5.85 0.28 13.68
C ALA A 111 7.32 0.45 14.09
#